data_431857a34cd2ea603a208039cb174538
#
_entry.id   431857a34cd2ea603a208039cb174538
#
_cell.length_a   1.000
_cell.length_b   1.000
_cell.length_c   1.000
_cell.angle_alpha   90.00
_cell.angle_beta   90.00
_cell.angle_gamma   90.00
#
_symmetry.space_group_name_H-M   'P 1'
#
loop_
_entity.id
_entity.type
_entity.pdbx_description
1 polymer ?
#
loop_
_entity_poly.entity_id
_entity_poly.type
_entity_poly.pdbx_seq_one_letter_code
_entity_poly.pdbx_strand_id
1 'polypeptide(L)'
;MRPRSLSALHYGWVILVLATLVAFGALGLARFGYSIVLPAMQVDLGMDNTQAGVLAATHVVGYLIASLLGGVLAARFGPRRVIALGLGLAGFSMILTGLADGFTAVGFWRGLVGVGSGMANIPIYGMVSAWFSAKRRGIATGIVVSGSSIALIALGPLVPYLLDAFGTSGWRVSWYLFGCFTLVLAVAGAFLLRNNPAEKGLKPIAADDNETAVGKVLVDDRPDWAQVYRSTTVWHLGVVYIAFGFSYIIYVTFFFKMLVAEGGYTTIGAGRLFMLMGWCSLLCGLIWGSLSDVVGRRYALLSVYLVQAAAYALVSLWPSNAVYIVSSVMFGITAWSIPGIMAAACGDLFGHRLAPAALGFITVFFGMGQAISPGIAGAMADAAGSFSSAFLLAAIVATLGAVGALSLPDDRSRIEAAADSG
;
A
#
# COMPACT_ATOMS: atom_id res chain seq x y z
N MET A 1 -41.05 27.16 11.88
CA MET A 1 -39.99 26.24 12.29
C MET A 1 -40.26 24.86 11.67
N ARG A 2 -39.53 24.47 10.61
CA ARG A 2 -39.63 23.11 10.07
C ARG A 2 -38.81 22.19 10.99
N PRO A 3 -39.36 21.01 11.39
CA PRO A 3 -38.60 20.09 12.21
C PRO A 3 -37.31 19.69 11.45
N ARG A 4 -36.15 19.80 12.13
CA ARG A 4 -34.91 19.20 11.66
C ARG A 4 -35.17 17.71 11.55
N SER A 5 -35.41 17.21 10.35
CA SER A 5 -35.37 15.79 10.05
C SER A 5 -33.98 15.29 10.51
N LEU A 6 -33.96 14.18 11.23
CA LEU A 6 -32.72 13.42 11.53
C LEU A 6 -31.96 13.37 10.22
N SER A 7 -30.84 14.10 10.15
CA SER A 7 -30.05 14.27 8.93
C SER A 7 -29.60 12.89 8.48
N ALA A 8 -30.21 12.40 7.40
CA ALA A 8 -29.78 11.16 6.78
C ALA A 8 -28.25 11.27 6.53
N LEU A 9 -27.52 10.28 6.98
CA LEU A 9 -26.06 10.25 6.87
C LEU A 9 -25.66 10.50 5.42
N HIS A 10 -24.79 11.47 5.17
CA HIS A 10 -24.38 11.82 3.81
C HIS A 10 -23.73 10.62 3.12
N TYR A 11 -24.20 10.29 1.90
CA TYR A 11 -23.78 9.07 1.19
C TYR A 11 -22.27 8.97 0.98
N GLY A 12 -21.54 10.06 1.01
CA GLY A 12 -20.06 10.09 0.99
C GLY A 12 -19.42 9.29 2.12
N TRP A 13 -20.07 9.12 3.27
CA TRP A 13 -19.57 8.25 4.34
C TRP A 13 -19.70 6.77 3.98
N VAL A 14 -20.76 6.39 3.27
CA VAL A 14 -20.90 5.02 2.73
C VAL A 14 -19.80 4.74 1.72
N ILE A 15 -19.50 5.70 0.84
CA ILE A 15 -18.39 5.59 -0.11
C ILE A 15 -17.06 5.44 0.62
N LEU A 16 -16.84 6.21 1.70
CA LEU A 16 -15.58 6.14 2.48
C LEU A 16 -15.40 4.76 3.14
N VAL A 17 -16.44 4.23 3.76
CA VAL A 17 -16.40 2.88 4.36
C VAL A 17 -16.11 1.81 3.30
N LEU A 18 -16.84 1.86 2.18
CA LEU A 18 -16.61 0.92 1.08
C LEU A 18 -15.21 1.05 0.49
N ALA A 19 -14.69 2.28 0.34
CA ALA A 19 -13.34 2.52 -0.13
C ALA A 19 -12.28 1.92 0.81
N THR A 20 -12.49 2.05 2.12
CA THR A 20 -11.62 1.43 3.13
C THR A 20 -11.67 -0.09 3.05
N LEU A 21 -12.85 -0.68 2.84
CA LEU A 21 -13.01 -2.12 2.64
C LEU A 21 -12.39 -2.60 1.32
N VAL A 22 -12.43 -1.79 0.26
CA VAL A 22 -11.71 -2.07 -1.01
C VAL A 22 -10.20 -2.14 -0.76
N ALA A 23 -9.62 -1.18 -0.03
CA ALA A 23 -8.21 -1.21 0.33
C ALA A 23 -7.87 -2.42 1.24
N PHE A 24 -8.75 -2.76 2.18
CA PHE A 24 -8.65 -3.97 2.99
C PHE A 24 -8.58 -5.24 2.13
N GLY A 25 -9.47 -5.42 1.17
CA GLY A 25 -9.51 -6.61 0.28
C GLY A 25 -8.38 -6.61 -0.73
N ALA A 26 -8.22 -5.51 -1.48
CA ALA A 26 -7.29 -5.42 -2.62
C ALA A 26 -5.81 -5.33 -2.22
N LEU A 27 -5.47 -4.74 -1.09
CA LEU A 27 -4.11 -4.69 -0.57
C LEU A 27 -3.94 -5.61 0.65
N GLY A 28 -4.82 -5.50 1.62
CA GLY A 28 -4.73 -6.21 2.88
C GLY A 28 -4.74 -7.72 2.69
N LEU A 29 -5.87 -8.28 2.27
CA LEU A 29 -6.02 -9.73 2.10
C LEU A 29 -5.12 -10.25 0.98
N ALA A 30 -5.08 -9.57 -0.16
CA ALA A 30 -4.34 -10.00 -1.34
C ALA A 30 -2.82 -10.06 -1.12
N ARG A 31 -2.26 -9.13 -0.37
CA ARG A 31 -0.82 -8.96 -0.21
C ARG A 31 -0.33 -9.47 1.14
N PHE A 32 -0.90 -8.95 2.24
CA PHE A 32 -0.44 -9.30 3.60
C PHE A 32 -0.93 -10.66 4.04
N GLY A 33 -2.10 -11.13 3.53
CA GLY A 33 -2.55 -12.49 3.72
C GLY A 33 -1.52 -13.52 3.25
N TYR A 34 -0.86 -13.26 2.10
CA TYR A 34 0.21 -14.12 1.60
C TYR A 34 1.37 -14.28 2.58
N SER A 35 1.84 -13.19 3.19
CA SER A 35 2.98 -13.23 4.11
C SER A 35 2.74 -14.16 5.30
N ILE A 36 1.51 -14.22 5.80
CA ILE A 36 1.15 -15.03 6.98
C ILE A 36 0.90 -16.49 6.59
N VAL A 37 0.28 -16.77 5.44
CA VAL A 37 0.05 -18.14 4.96
C VAL A 37 1.28 -18.79 4.33
N LEU A 38 2.30 -18.00 3.98
CA LEU A 38 3.48 -18.42 3.25
C LEU A 38 4.20 -19.65 3.84
N PRO A 39 4.48 -19.73 5.17
CA PRO A 39 5.17 -20.90 5.72
C PRO A 39 4.41 -22.20 5.47
N ALA A 40 3.09 -22.18 5.66
CA ALA A 40 2.24 -23.36 5.44
C ALA A 40 2.15 -23.74 3.95
N MET A 41 2.06 -22.74 3.06
CA MET A 41 2.09 -22.97 1.61
C MET A 41 3.40 -23.62 1.16
N GLN A 42 4.53 -23.15 1.70
CA GLN A 42 5.84 -23.68 1.33
C GLN A 42 5.99 -25.16 1.72
N VAL A 43 5.52 -25.52 2.90
CA VAL A 43 5.56 -26.94 3.37
C VAL A 43 4.68 -27.81 2.49
N ASP A 44 3.44 -27.41 2.20
CA ASP A 44 2.48 -28.20 1.43
C ASP A 44 2.87 -28.35 -0.04
N LEU A 45 3.42 -27.29 -0.64
CA LEU A 45 3.78 -27.23 -2.07
C LEU A 45 5.26 -27.57 -2.35
N GLY A 46 6.06 -27.84 -1.32
CA GLY A 46 7.50 -28.15 -1.46
C GLY A 46 8.31 -27.00 -2.06
N MET A 47 7.96 -25.75 -1.75
CA MET A 47 8.61 -24.56 -2.32
C MET A 47 9.79 -24.08 -1.47
N ASP A 48 10.86 -23.67 -2.13
CA ASP A 48 11.98 -22.95 -1.51
C ASP A 48 11.67 -21.46 -1.28
N ASN A 49 12.62 -20.72 -0.66
CA ASN A 49 12.41 -19.30 -0.36
C ASN A 49 12.50 -18.42 -1.61
N THR A 50 13.28 -18.83 -2.60
CA THR A 50 13.37 -18.18 -3.91
C THR A 50 12.02 -18.20 -4.60
N GLN A 51 11.39 -19.37 -4.68
CA GLN A 51 10.06 -19.57 -5.26
C GLN A 51 9.01 -18.75 -4.51
N ALA A 52 9.05 -18.73 -3.17
CA ALA A 52 8.19 -17.88 -2.35
C ALA A 52 8.35 -16.39 -2.67
N GLY A 53 9.58 -15.93 -2.83
CA GLY A 53 9.86 -14.56 -3.23
C GLY A 53 9.35 -14.22 -4.64
N VAL A 54 9.50 -15.14 -5.59
CA VAL A 54 8.96 -15.00 -6.95
C VAL A 54 7.43 -14.93 -6.93
N LEU A 55 6.74 -15.72 -6.10
CA LEU A 55 5.28 -15.62 -5.95
C LEU A 55 4.82 -14.26 -5.38
N ALA A 56 5.59 -13.67 -4.47
CA ALA A 56 5.34 -12.31 -4.01
C ALA A 56 5.54 -11.30 -5.16
N ALA A 57 6.60 -11.46 -5.94
CA ALA A 57 6.93 -10.61 -7.08
C ALA A 57 5.87 -10.69 -8.19
N THR A 58 5.34 -11.89 -8.53
CA THR A 58 4.29 -12.02 -9.56
C THR A 58 3.04 -11.22 -9.22
N HIS A 59 2.62 -11.22 -7.96
CA HIS A 59 1.51 -10.37 -7.50
C HIS A 59 1.82 -8.87 -7.71
N VAL A 60 3.02 -8.42 -7.36
CA VAL A 60 3.43 -7.01 -7.50
C VAL A 60 3.48 -6.62 -8.96
N VAL A 61 4.03 -7.45 -9.85
CA VAL A 61 4.07 -7.18 -11.29
C VAL A 61 2.66 -7.04 -11.87
N GLY A 62 1.76 -7.98 -11.54
CA GLY A 62 0.36 -7.89 -11.94
C GLY A 62 -0.31 -6.60 -11.44
N TYR A 63 -0.07 -6.24 -10.18
CA TYR A 63 -0.57 -5.00 -9.58
C TYR A 63 -0.07 -3.76 -10.32
N LEU A 64 1.22 -3.69 -10.65
CA LEU A 64 1.82 -2.54 -11.34
C LEU A 64 1.24 -2.35 -12.74
N ILE A 65 1.17 -3.43 -13.53
CA ILE A 65 0.60 -3.38 -14.88
C ILE A 65 -0.84 -2.86 -14.81
N ALA A 66 -1.62 -3.43 -13.91
CA ALA A 66 -3.03 -3.06 -13.78
C ALA A 66 -3.23 -1.67 -13.14
N SER A 67 -2.31 -1.21 -12.32
CA SER A 67 -2.34 0.14 -11.74
C SER A 67 -2.18 1.23 -12.80
N LEU A 68 -1.31 1.01 -13.77
CA LEU A 68 -1.13 1.92 -14.90
C LEU A 68 -2.37 1.97 -15.80
N LEU A 69 -2.98 0.81 -16.06
CA LEU A 69 -4.17 0.70 -16.89
C LEU A 69 -5.45 1.10 -16.16
N GLY A 70 -5.51 0.88 -14.86
CA GLY A 70 -6.70 1.07 -14.03
C GLY A 70 -7.23 2.50 -14.04
N GLY A 71 -6.33 3.49 -14.03
CA GLY A 71 -6.69 4.90 -14.17
C GLY A 71 -7.34 5.21 -15.52
N VAL A 72 -6.77 4.71 -16.62
CA VAL A 72 -7.29 4.88 -17.99
C VAL A 72 -8.64 4.19 -18.14
N LEU A 73 -8.75 2.95 -17.66
CA LEU A 73 -10.01 2.20 -17.67
C LEU A 73 -11.09 2.90 -16.84
N ALA A 74 -10.73 3.42 -15.66
CA ALA A 74 -11.68 4.16 -14.81
C ALA A 74 -12.17 5.46 -15.46
N ALA A 75 -11.30 6.18 -16.16
CA ALA A 75 -11.70 7.37 -16.92
C ALA A 75 -12.67 7.03 -18.07
N ARG A 76 -12.49 5.88 -18.73
CA ARG A 76 -13.31 5.47 -19.86
C ARG A 76 -14.63 4.80 -19.46
N PHE A 77 -14.60 3.90 -18.47
CA PHE A 77 -15.73 3.03 -18.10
C PHE A 77 -16.37 3.40 -16.76
N GLY A 78 -15.80 4.38 -16.05
CA GLY A 78 -16.19 4.80 -14.71
C GLY A 78 -15.52 3.96 -13.61
N PRO A 79 -15.06 4.60 -12.51
CA PRO A 79 -14.34 3.94 -11.43
C PRO A 79 -15.12 2.81 -10.77
N ARG A 80 -16.44 2.95 -10.57
CA ARG A 80 -17.32 1.92 -9.97
C ARG A 80 -17.19 0.57 -10.68
N ARG A 81 -17.28 0.54 -12.02
CA ARG A 81 -17.23 -0.71 -12.80
C ARG A 81 -15.84 -1.33 -12.73
N VAL A 82 -14.80 -0.53 -12.86
CA VAL A 82 -13.40 -1.00 -12.84
C VAL A 82 -13.04 -1.56 -11.48
N ILE A 83 -13.45 -0.91 -10.37
CA ILE A 83 -13.25 -1.40 -9.01
C ILE A 83 -13.97 -2.74 -8.79
N ALA A 84 -15.25 -2.83 -9.19
CA ALA A 84 -16.02 -4.06 -9.01
C ALA A 84 -15.43 -5.24 -9.81
N LEU A 85 -15.04 -5.01 -11.07
CA LEU A 85 -14.39 -6.02 -11.90
C LEU A 85 -13.01 -6.41 -11.34
N GLY A 86 -12.23 -5.44 -10.87
CA GLY A 86 -10.92 -5.68 -10.24
C GLY A 86 -11.05 -6.54 -8.99
N LEU A 87 -11.98 -6.21 -8.08
CA LEU A 87 -12.27 -7.02 -6.90
C LEU A 87 -12.81 -8.42 -7.28
N GLY A 88 -13.65 -8.51 -8.30
CA GLY A 88 -14.15 -9.79 -8.81
C GLY A 88 -13.02 -10.68 -9.31
N LEU A 89 -12.12 -10.13 -10.13
CA LEU A 89 -10.93 -10.84 -10.62
C LEU A 89 -10.01 -11.25 -9.46
N ALA A 90 -9.72 -10.33 -8.53
CA ALA A 90 -8.88 -10.62 -7.37
C ALA A 90 -9.47 -11.73 -6.50
N GLY A 91 -10.75 -11.62 -6.12
CA GLY A 91 -11.42 -12.60 -5.26
C GLY A 91 -11.53 -13.98 -5.91
N PHE A 92 -11.88 -14.03 -7.19
CA PHE A 92 -11.92 -15.29 -7.94
C PHE A 92 -10.54 -15.94 -8.03
N SER A 93 -9.51 -15.17 -8.36
CA SER A 93 -8.14 -15.65 -8.44
C SER A 93 -7.56 -16.06 -7.07
N MET A 94 -8.00 -15.44 -5.96
CA MET A 94 -7.66 -15.92 -4.60
C MET A 94 -8.22 -17.32 -4.34
N ILE A 95 -9.48 -17.58 -4.70
CA ILE A 95 -10.06 -18.90 -4.55
C ILE A 95 -9.27 -19.93 -5.38
N LEU A 96 -8.93 -19.58 -6.62
CA LEU A 96 -8.14 -20.45 -7.49
C LEU A 96 -6.69 -20.62 -7.02
N THR A 97 -6.13 -19.63 -6.31
CA THR A 97 -4.85 -19.80 -5.60
C THR A 97 -4.95 -20.89 -4.54
N GLY A 98 -6.06 -20.94 -3.79
CA GLY A 98 -6.31 -21.99 -2.78
C GLY A 98 -6.56 -23.39 -3.38
N LEU A 99 -7.02 -23.46 -4.64
CA LEU A 99 -7.24 -24.72 -5.37
C LEU A 99 -5.99 -25.22 -6.11
N ALA A 100 -4.98 -24.37 -6.26
CA ALA A 100 -3.83 -24.69 -7.09
C ALA A 100 -2.87 -25.69 -6.40
N ASP A 101 -2.35 -26.63 -7.21
CA ASP A 101 -1.39 -27.65 -6.81
C ASP A 101 -0.05 -27.41 -7.53
N GLY A 102 0.84 -26.65 -6.88
CA GLY A 102 2.20 -26.39 -7.38
C GLY A 102 2.49 -24.93 -7.72
N PHE A 103 3.78 -24.64 -7.79
CA PHE A 103 4.36 -23.30 -7.92
C PHE A 103 3.82 -22.52 -9.13
N THR A 104 3.78 -23.12 -10.30
CA THR A 104 3.39 -22.43 -11.55
C THR A 104 1.93 -21.99 -11.52
N ALA A 105 1.03 -22.88 -11.08
CA ALA A 105 -0.40 -22.57 -10.99
C ALA A 105 -0.67 -21.48 -9.95
N VAL A 106 -0.05 -21.58 -8.78
CA VAL A 106 -0.12 -20.55 -7.74
C VAL A 106 0.42 -19.22 -8.28
N GLY A 107 1.57 -19.22 -8.97
CA GLY A 107 2.18 -18.04 -9.55
C GLY A 107 1.27 -17.31 -10.54
N PHE A 108 0.62 -18.08 -11.42
CA PHE A 108 -0.33 -17.54 -12.39
C PHE A 108 -1.52 -16.85 -11.69
N TRP A 109 -2.17 -17.54 -10.74
CA TRP A 109 -3.30 -16.97 -10.02
C TRP A 109 -2.90 -15.79 -9.13
N ARG A 110 -1.74 -15.83 -8.50
CA ARG A 110 -1.16 -14.72 -7.73
C ARG A 110 -0.93 -13.47 -8.60
N GLY A 111 -0.46 -13.67 -9.83
CA GLY A 111 -0.34 -12.58 -10.81
C GLY A 111 -1.70 -11.94 -11.11
N LEU A 112 -2.74 -12.75 -11.34
CA LEU A 112 -4.10 -12.26 -11.57
C LEU A 112 -4.73 -11.61 -10.33
N VAL A 113 -4.44 -12.11 -9.12
CA VAL A 113 -4.79 -11.40 -7.87
C VAL A 113 -4.19 -10.00 -7.89
N GLY A 114 -2.92 -9.87 -8.30
CA GLY A 114 -2.25 -8.58 -8.44
C GLY A 114 -2.95 -7.67 -9.44
N VAL A 115 -3.28 -8.18 -10.63
CA VAL A 115 -4.03 -7.42 -11.66
C VAL A 115 -5.36 -6.91 -11.10
N GLY A 116 -6.16 -7.77 -10.48
CA GLY A 116 -7.44 -7.37 -9.87
C GLY A 116 -7.27 -6.32 -8.77
N SER A 117 -6.24 -6.47 -7.94
CA SER A 117 -5.91 -5.53 -6.86
C SER A 117 -5.54 -4.15 -7.40
N GLY A 118 -4.72 -4.07 -8.46
CA GLY A 118 -4.34 -2.81 -9.09
C GLY A 118 -5.52 -2.10 -9.74
N MET A 119 -6.38 -2.85 -10.44
CA MET A 119 -7.64 -2.34 -11.02
C MET A 119 -8.59 -1.77 -9.97
N ALA A 120 -8.62 -2.32 -8.76
CA ALA A 120 -9.51 -1.85 -7.70
C ALA A 120 -8.91 -0.68 -6.91
N ASN A 121 -7.63 -0.78 -6.55
CA ASN A 121 -7.01 0.13 -5.57
C ASN A 121 -6.74 1.53 -6.14
N ILE A 122 -6.34 1.68 -7.39
CA ILE A 122 -6.02 3.01 -7.94
C ILE A 122 -7.28 3.85 -8.16
N PRO A 123 -8.35 3.34 -8.82
CA PRO A 123 -9.54 4.15 -9.05
C PRO A 123 -10.30 4.54 -7.78
N ILE A 124 -10.14 3.79 -6.67
CA ILE A 124 -10.87 4.10 -5.43
C ILE A 124 -10.42 5.44 -4.82
N TYR A 125 -9.14 5.80 -4.92
CA TYR A 125 -8.63 7.09 -4.47
C TYR A 125 -9.18 8.26 -5.30
N GLY A 126 -9.31 8.06 -6.61
CA GLY A 126 -9.96 9.03 -7.50
C GLY A 126 -11.43 9.23 -7.16
N MET A 127 -12.15 8.14 -6.87
CA MET A 127 -13.55 8.20 -6.43
C MET A 127 -13.71 8.97 -5.12
N VAL A 128 -12.88 8.65 -4.10
CA VAL A 128 -12.91 9.37 -2.81
C VAL A 128 -12.63 10.86 -3.01
N SER A 129 -11.68 11.20 -3.89
CA SER A 129 -11.37 12.59 -4.22
C SER A 129 -12.53 13.35 -4.87
N ALA A 130 -13.45 12.66 -5.55
CA ALA A 130 -14.67 13.26 -6.10
C ALA A 130 -15.77 13.47 -5.05
N TRP A 131 -15.80 12.67 -3.98
CA TRP A 131 -16.82 12.72 -2.93
C TRP A 131 -16.49 13.67 -1.78
N PHE A 132 -15.22 14.10 -1.64
CA PHE A 132 -14.74 14.98 -0.56
C PHE A 132 -14.08 16.24 -1.14
N SER A 133 -14.41 17.41 -0.54
CA SER A 133 -13.77 18.69 -0.91
C SER A 133 -12.26 18.67 -0.64
N ALA A 134 -11.52 19.62 -1.23
CA ALA A 134 -10.07 19.75 -1.07
C ALA A 134 -9.65 19.76 0.41
N LYS A 135 -10.41 20.43 1.30
CA LYS A 135 -10.15 20.51 2.74
C LYS A 135 -10.20 19.17 3.46
N ARG A 136 -11.01 18.21 3.00
CA ARG A 136 -11.23 16.92 3.68
C ARG A 136 -10.68 15.71 2.93
N ARG A 137 -10.22 15.91 1.69
CA ARG A 137 -9.70 14.85 0.83
C ARG A 137 -8.53 14.09 1.44
N GLY A 138 -7.60 14.81 2.08
CA GLY A 138 -6.44 14.19 2.75
C GLY A 138 -6.86 13.24 3.87
N ILE A 139 -7.79 13.68 4.74
CA ILE A 139 -8.32 12.83 5.84
C ILE A 139 -9.05 11.62 5.27
N ALA A 140 -9.91 11.83 4.26
CA ALA A 140 -10.65 10.73 3.63
C ALA A 140 -9.70 9.70 3.00
N THR A 141 -8.67 10.14 2.28
CA THR A 141 -7.64 9.25 1.71
C THR A 141 -6.87 8.51 2.80
N GLY A 142 -6.50 9.18 3.90
CA GLY A 142 -5.85 8.54 5.05
C GLY A 142 -6.72 7.43 5.67
N ILE A 143 -8.03 7.65 5.79
CA ILE A 143 -8.98 6.62 6.25
C ILE A 143 -9.01 5.43 5.28
N VAL A 144 -9.01 5.67 3.96
CA VAL A 144 -8.95 4.56 2.98
C VAL A 144 -7.67 3.74 3.14
N VAL A 145 -6.51 4.40 3.28
CA VAL A 145 -5.21 3.72 3.46
C VAL A 145 -5.21 2.86 4.74
N SER A 146 -5.92 3.29 5.80
CA SER A 146 -6.03 2.51 7.04
C SER A 146 -6.68 1.14 6.85
N GLY A 147 -7.38 0.90 5.72
CA GLY A 147 -7.89 -0.42 5.35
C GLY A 147 -6.79 -1.48 5.31
N SER A 148 -5.58 -1.13 4.86
CA SER A 148 -4.41 -2.02 4.88
C SER A 148 -3.94 -2.34 6.31
N SER A 149 -3.97 -1.36 7.22
CA SER A 149 -3.64 -1.56 8.63
C SER A 149 -4.67 -2.43 9.33
N ILE A 150 -5.96 -2.18 9.06
CA ILE A 150 -7.07 -3.00 9.60
C ILE A 150 -6.94 -4.45 9.13
N ALA A 151 -6.48 -4.66 7.90
CA ALA A 151 -6.22 -6.02 7.40
C ALA A 151 -5.11 -6.73 8.19
N LEU A 152 -3.99 -6.05 8.50
CA LEU A 152 -2.94 -6.63 9.35
C LEU A 152 -3.47 -6.99 10.74
N ILE A 153 -4.30 -6.11 11.32
CA ILE A 153 -4.94 -6.36 12.63
C ILE A 153 -5.83 -7.60 12.58
N ALA A 154 -6.63 -7.73 11.51
CA ALA A 154 -7.56 -8.86 11.37
C ALA A 154 -6.85 -10.17 11.00
N LEU A 155 -5.89 -10.13 10.07
CA LEU A 155 -5.16 -11.30 9.60
C LEU A 155 -4.24 -11.89 10.67
N GLY A 156 -3.69 -11.07 11.55
CA GLY A 156 -2.80 -11.49 12.63
C GLY A 156 -3.37 -12.63 13.50
N PRO A 157 -4.58 -12.54 14.04
CA PRO A 157 -5.22 -13.64 14.76
C PRO A 157 -5.95 -14.63 13.84
N LEU A 158 -6.54 -14.18 12.73
CA LEU A 158 -7.40 -15.00 11.89
C LEU A 158 -6.65 -16.12 11.19
N VAL A 159 -5.52 -15.81 10.53
CA VAL A 159 -4.78 -16.80 9.74
C VAL A 159 -4.16 -17.88 10.63
N PRO A 160 -3.45 -17.55 11.73
CA PRO A 160 -2.99 -18.59 12.66
C PRO A 160 -4.10 -19.50 13.19
N TYR A 161 -5.28 -18.94 13.50
CA TYR A 161 -6.44 -19.75 13.88
C TYR A 161 -6.87 -20.72 12.79
N LEU A 162 -6.92 -20.29 11.52
CA LEU A 162 -7.26 -21.16 10.40
C LEU A 162 -6.20 -22.23 10.17
N LEU A 163 -4.91 -21.87 10.31
CA LEU A 163 -3.81 -22.85 10.17
C LEU A 163 -3.86 -23.90 11.27
N ASP A 164 -4.21 -23.54 12.50
CA ASP A 164 -4.35 -24.47 13.62
C ASP A 164 -5.60 -25.38 13.46
N ALA A 165 -6.74 -24.78 13.10
CA ALA A 165 -8.00 -25.49 12.95
C ALA A 165 -8.05 -26.48 11.77
N PHE A 166 -7.38 -26.17 10.66
CA PHE A 166 -7.45 -26.94 9.41
C PHE A 166 -6.11 -27.59 9.03
N GLY A 167 -5.07 -27.48 9.84
CA GLY A 167 -3.76 -28.10 9.64
C GLY A 167 -3.16 -27.77 8.27
N THR A 168 -2.72 -28.79 7.54
CA THR A 168 -2.09 -28.62 6.20
C THR A 168 -2.96 -27.92 5.19
N SER A 169 -4.28 -28.00 5.29
CA SER A 169 -5.23 -27.32 4.40
C SER A 169 -5.54 -25.88 4.83
N GLY A 170 -5.07 -25.43 5.98
CA GLY A 170 -5.41 -24.12 6.57
C GLY A 170 -5.05 -22.94 5.68
N TRP A 171 -3.96 -23.01 4.93
CA TRP A 171 -3.58 -21.98 3.97
C TRP A 171 -4.57 -21.90 2.78
N ARG A 172 -5.10 -23.04 2.31
CA ARG A 172 -6.11 -23.10 1.24
C ARG A 172 -7.42 -22.49 1.72
N VAL A 173 -7.86 -22.87 2.93
CA VAL A 173 -9.05 -22.30 3.58
C VAL A 173 -8.91 -20.79 3.76
N SER A 174 -7.72 -20.29 4.11
CA SER A 174 -7.44 -18.87 4.19
C SER A 174 -7.67 -18.17 2.83
N TRP A 175 -7.15 -18.73 1.74
CA TRP A 175 -7.36 -18.18 0.40
C TRP A 175 -8.83 -18.22 -0.04
N TYR A 176 -9.59 -19.27 0.30
CA TYR A 176 -11.03 -19.32 0.03
C TYR A 176 -11.77 -18.23 0.79
N LEU A 177 -11.46 -18.03 2.06
CA LEU A 177 -12.09 -17.01 2.88
C LEU A 177 -11.78 -15.60 2.32
N PHE A 178 -10.51 -15.31 1.99
CA PHE A 178 -10.10 -14.04 1.41
C PHE A 178 -10.79 -13.78 0.08
N GLY A 179 -10.85 -14.79 -0.77
CA GLY A 179 -11.49 -14.71 -2.08
C GLY A 179 -13.00 -14.48 -1.96
N CYS A 180 -13.71 -15.25 -1.12
CA CYS A 180 -15.13 -15.09 -0.90
C CYS A 180 -15.47 -13.71 -0.34
N PHE A 181 -14.70 -13.22 0.66
CA PHE A 181 -14.89 -11.87 1.20
C PHE A 181 -14.68 -10.81 0.12
N THR A 182 -13.63 -10.94 -0.69
CA THR A 182 -13.33 -9.98 -1.78
C THR A 182 -14.41 -10.02 -2.88
N LEU A 183 -14.99 -11.18 -3.19
CA LEU A 183 -16.13 -11.31 -4.10
C LEU A 183 -17.39 -10.64 -3.54
N VAL A 184 -17.66 -10.78 -2.24
CA VAL A 184 -18.76 -10.06 -1.58
C VAL A 184 -18.55 -8.55 -1.70
N LEU A 185 -17.31 -8.08 -1.51
CA LEU A 185 -16.98 -6.67 -1.72
C LEU A 185 -17.12 -6.23 -3.18
N ALA A 186 -16.83 -7.10 -4.15
CA ALA A 186 -17.04 -6.82 -5.57
C ALA A 186 -18.52 -6.57 -5.87
N VAL A 187 -19.39 -7.44 -5.35
CA VAL A 187 -20.84 -7.30 -5.47
C VAL A 187 -21.34 -6.04 -4.76
N ALA A 188 -20.94 -5.83 -3.51
CA ALA A 188 -21.27 -4.64 -2.75
C ALA A 188 -20.81 -3.36 -3.47
N GLY A 189 -19.58 -3.36 -4.00
CA GLY A 189 -19.04 -2.26 -4.79
C GLY A 189 -19.84 -2.00 -6.07
N ALA A 190 -20.23 -3.06 -6.79
CA ALA A 190 -21.03 -2.95 -7.99
C ALA A 190 -22.41 -2.29 -7.74
N PHE A 191 -23.03 -2.51 -6.59
CA PHE A 191 -24.34 -1.97 -6.28
C PHE A 191 -24.30 -0.67 -5.49
N LEU A 192 -23.35 -0.51 -4.58
CA LEU A 192 -23.32 0.61 -3.62
C LEU A 192 -22.36 1.74 -4.02
N LEU A 193 -21.25 1.47 -4.71
CA LEU A 193 -20.38 2.55 -5.16
C LEU A 193 -21.09 3.46 -6.17
N ARG A 194 -20.74 4.75 -6.16
CA ARG A 194 -21.21 5.76 -7.11
C ARG A 194 -20.03 6.60 -7.54
N ASN A 195 -19.92 6.87 -8.85
CA ASN A 195 -18.73 7.52 -9.40
C ASN A 195 -18.55 8.94 -8.86
N ASN A 196 -19.66 9.65 -8.66
CA ASN A 196 -19.64 11.03 -8.18
C ASN A 196 -20.90 11.35 -7.35
N PRO A 197 -20.89 12.43 -6.54
CA PRO A 197 -22.03 12.83 -5.72
C PRO A 197 -23.28 13.19 -6.53
N ALA A 198 -23.10 13.71 -7.76
CA ALA A 198 -24.21 14.15 -8.61
C ALA A 198 -25.14 12.98 -9.00
N GLU A 199 -24.65 11.73 -9.05
CA GLU A 199 -25.50 10.54 -9.27
C GLU A 199 -26.57 10.35 -8.17
N LYS A 200 -26.38 11.01 -7.03
CA LYS A 200 -27.32 11.01 -5.89
C LYS A 200 -27.95 12.38 -5.63
N GLY A 201 -27.72 13.35 -6.52
CA GLY A 201 -28.19 14.73 -6.33
C GLY A 201 -27.51 15.43 -5.15
N LEU A 202 -26.29 14.99 -4.76
CA LEU A 202 -25.54 15.52 -3.63
C LEU A 202 -24.35 16.35 -4.11
N LYS A 203 -23.86 17.25 -3.25
CA LYS A 203 -22.56 17.94 -3.40
C LYS A 203 -21.48 17.14 -2.67
N PRO A 204 -20.17 17.34 -2.97
CA PRO A 204 -19.09 16.77 -2.18
C PRO A 204 -19.18 17.17 -0.70
N ILE A 205 -18.74 16.29 0.21
CA ILE A 205 -18.70 16.60 1.65
C ILE A 205 -17.80 17.81 1.90
N ALA A 206 -18.33 18.81 2.60
CA ALA A 206 -17.67 20.09 2.93
C ALA A 206 -17.25 20.94 1.71
N ALA A 207 -17.98 20.82 0.58
CA ALA A 207 -17.82 21.75 -0.52
C ALA A 207 -18.43 23.12 -0.15
N ASP A 208 -17.65 24.18 -0.32
CA ASP A 208 -18.15 25.55 -0.24
C ASP A 208 -18.88 25.90 -1.53
N ASP A 209 -19.89 26.78 -1.46
CA ASP A 209 -20.71 27.17 -2.65
C ASP A 209 -19.86 27.79 -3.78
N ASN A 210 -18.72 28.38 -3.46
CA ASN A 210 -17.76 28.94 -4.41
C ASN A 210 -16.89 27.90 -5.13
N GLU A 211 -16.64 26.71 -4.57
CA GLU A 211 -15.86 25.64 -5.23
C GLU A 211 -16.59 25.07 -6.46
N THR A 212 -17.91 25.13 -6.48
CA THR A 212 -18.72 24.66 -7.62
C THR A 212 -18.62 25.59 -8.85
N ALA A 213 -18.26 26.85 -8.65
CA ALA A 213 -18.09 27.81 -9.73
C ALA A 213 -16.68 27.78 -10.38
N VAL A 214 -15.65 27.46 -9.59
CA VAL A 214 -14.24 27.39 -10.05
C VAL A 214 -13.96 26.17 -10.94
N GLY A 215 -14.73 25.09 -10.80
CA GLY A 215 -14.58 23.90 -11.64
C GLY A 215 -14.96 24.06 -13.12
N LYS A 216 -15.49 25.23 -13.51
CA LYS A 216 -15.92 25.54 -14.89
C LYS A 216 -14.99 26.49 -15.65
N VAL A 217 -14.00 27.06 -15.00
CA VAL A 217 -13.08 28.01 -15.64
C VAL A 217 -11.70 27.39 -15.73
N LEU A 218 -11.14 27.38 -16.93
CA LEU A 218 -9.77 26.99 -17.33
C LEU A 218 -9.63 25.54 -17.84
N VAL A 219 -10.21 25.28 -18.98
CA VAL A 219 -9.80 24.22 -19.88
C VAL A 219 -9.23 24.90 -21.12
N ASP A 220 -7.97 25.30 -21.12
CA ASP A 220 -7.23 25.51 -22.36
C ASP A 220 -5.70 25.54 -22.24
N ASP A 221 -5.14 24.99 -21.15
CA ASP A 221 -3.70 24.81 -21.08
C ASP A 221 -3.43 23.32 -20.80
N ARG A 222 -3.06 22.59 -21.83
CA ARG A 222 -2.68 21.17 -21.69
C ARG A 222 -1.44 21.12 -20.78
N PRO A 223 -1.49 20.40 -19.63
CA PRO A 223 -0.34 20.33 -18.76
C PRO A 223 0.86 19.77 -19.51
N ASP A 224 1.98 20.48 -19.48
CA ASP A 224 3.22 20.03 -20.13
C ASP A 224 3.83 18.87 -19.31
N TRP A 225 3.44 17.66 -19.66
CA TRP A 225 3.95 16.42 -19.08
C TRP A 225 5.46 16.29 -19.26
N ALA A 226 6.05 16.91 -20.28
CA ALA A 226 7.48 16.86 -20.53
C ALA A 226 8.27 17.51 -19.39
N GLN A 227 7.69 18.50 -18.72
CA GLN A 227 8.28 19.17 -17.57
C GLN A 227 8.54 18.17 -16.41
N VAL A 228 7.64 17.23 -16.18
CA VAL A 228 7.80 16.18 -15.15
C VAL A 228 8.94 15.25 -15.53
N TYR A 229 8.93 14.70 -16.74
CA TYR A 229 9.89 13.69 -17.17
C TYR A 229 11.31 14.24 -17.38
N ARG A 230 11.45 15.55 -17.63
CA ARG A 230 12.75 16.24 -17.77
C ARG A 230 13.33 16.70 -16.44
N SER A 231 12.55 16.67 -15.35
CA SER A 231 13.00 17.11 -14.02
C SER A 231 13.96 16.11 -13.39
N THR A 232 15.21 16.49 -13.18
CA THR A 232 16.21 15.68 -12.45
C THR A 232 15.74 15.35 -11.03
N THR A 233 15.01 16.25 -10.38
CA THR A 233 14.45 16.03 -9.03
C THR A 233 13.44 14.89 -9.01
N VAL A 234 12.62 14.72 -10.06
CA VAL A 234 11.66 13.61 -10.15
C VAL A 234 12.38 12.27 -10.31
N TRP A 235 13.41 12.22 -11.14
CA TRP A 235 14.24 11.03 -11.28
C TRP A 235 14.91 10.66 -9.97
N HIS A 236 15.43 11.66 -9.27
CA HIS A 236 16.04 11.46 -7.95
C HIS A 236 15.01 10.92 -6.93
N LEU A 237 13.81 11.53 -6.85
CA LEU A 237 12.71 11.01 -6.02
C LEU A 237 12.36 9.57 -6.40
N GLY A 238 12.34 9.25 -7.69
CA GLY A 238 12.12 7.88 -8.18
C GLY A 238 13.18 6.91 -7.64
N VAL A 239 14.46 7.25 -7.76
CA VAL A 239 15.57 6.42 -7.26
C VAL A 239 15.47 6.22 -5.73
N VAL A 240 15.19 7.29 -4.98
CA VAL A 240 14.96 7.20 -3.53
C VAL A 240 13.77 6.28 -3.23
N TYR A 241 12.72 6.34 -4.04
CA TYR A 241 11.52 5.54 -3.83
C TYR A 241 11.70 4.04 -4.18
N ILE A 242 12.67 3.70 -5.07
CA ILE A 242 13.10 2.30 -5.26
C ILE A 242 13.57 1.70 -3.94
N ALA A 243 14.38 2.44 -3.18
CA ALA A 243 14.94 1.95 -1.92
C ALA A 243 13.84 1.55 -0.93
N PHE A 244 12.75 2.32 -0.85
CA PHE A 244 11.59 1.95 -0.05
C PHE A 244 10.91 0.70 -0.59
N GLY A 245 10.60 0.67 -1.88
CA GLY A 245 9.95 -0.48 -2.51
C GLY A 245 10.72 -1.77 -2.28
N PHE A 246 12.04 -1.69 -2.43
CA PHE A 246 12.94 -2.82 -2.25
C PHE A 246 13.00 -3.32 -0.80
N SER A 247 13.24 -2.43 0.14
CA SER A 247 13.49 -2.79 1.54
C SER A 247 12.24 -3.24 2.27
N TYR A 248 11.16 -2.47 2.14
CA TYR A 248 9.93 -2.70 2.88
C TYR A 248 9.25 -4.04 2.50
N ILE A 249 9.29 -4.42 1.21
CA ILE A 249 8.60 -5.63 0.76
C ILE A 249 9.32 -6.91 1.22
N ILE A 250 10.64 -6.88 1.37
CA ILE A 250 11.41 -7.98 1.98
C ILE A 250 10.89 -8.23 3.40
N TYR A 251 10.80 -7.17 4.20
CA TYR A 251 10.34 -7.27 5.58
C TYR A 251 8.91 -7.80 5.65
N VAL A 252 7.99 -7.18 4.92
CA VAL A 252 6.58 -7.60 4.93
C VAL A 252 6.40 -9.04 4.46
N THR A 253 7.15 -9.49 3.45
CA THR A 253 7.00 -10.83 2.89
C THR A 253 7.53 -11.91 3.81
N PHE A 254 8.72 -11.71 4.38
CA PHE A 254 9.46 -12.79 5.03
C PHE A 254 9.53 -12.69 6.56
N PHE A 255 9.13 -11.57 7.16
CA PHE A 255 9.24 -11.39 8.62
C PHE A 255 8.41 -12.43 9.40
N PHE A 256 7.18 -12.70 8.97
CA PHE A 256 6.37 -13.75 9.61
C PHE A 256 7.05 -15.12 9.54
N LYS A 257 7.56 -15.48 8.37
CA LYS A 257 8.26 -16.75 8.18
C LYS A 257 9.52 -16.82 9.04
N MET A 258 10.31 -15.78 9.07
CA MET A 258 11.52 -15.71 9.88
C MET A 258 11.20 -15.90 11.38
N LEU A 259 10.14 -15.26 11.89
CA LEU A 259 9.70 -15.43 13.27
C LEU A 259 9.36 -16.88 13.61
N VAL A 260 8.68 -17.57 12.69
CA VAL A 260 8.27 -18.97 12.91
C VAL A 260 9.43 -19.94 12.69
N ALA A 261 10.23 -19.75 11.65
CA ALA A 261 11.29 -20.70 11.26
C ALA A 261 12.58 -20.53 12.07
N GLU A 262 12.96 -19.30 12.41
CA GLU A 262 14.23 -18.96 13.05
C GLU A 262 14.05 -18.30 14.42
N GLY A 263 12.99 -17.52 14.61
CA GLY A 263 12.74 -16.77 15.83
C GLY A 263 12.12 -17.57 16.98
N GLY A 264 11.77 -18.84 16.76
CA GLY A 264 11.16 -19.71 17.78
C GLY A 264 9.71 -19.31 18.16
N TYR A 265 9.05 -18.48 17.35
CA TYR A 265 7.66 -18.11 17.57
C TYR A 265 6.70 -19.20 17.09
N THR A 266 5.63 -19.40 17.86
CA THR A 266 4.44 -20.08 17.31
C THR A 266 3.77 -19.21 16.24
N THR A 267 2.98 -19.80 15.35
CA THR A 267 2.19 -19.07 14.36
C THR A 267 1.29 -18.01 15.01
N ILE A 268 0.68 -18.34 16.17
CA ILE A 268 -0.13 -17.41 16.95
C ILE A 268 0.71 -16.24 17.50
N GLY A 269 1.92 -16.51 18.01
CA GLY A 269 2.84 -15.50 18.50
C GLY A 269 3.27 -14.51 17.39
N ALA A 270 3.66 -15.06 16.24
CA ALA A 270 4.01 -14.26 15.07
C ALA A 270 2.80 -13.44 14.55
N GLY A 271 1.60 -14.02 14.56
CA GLY A 271 0.37 -13.33 14.21
C GLY A 271 0.07 -12.13 15.12
N ARG A 272 0.34 -12.26 16.45
CA ARG A 272 0.21 -11.13 17.39
C ARG A 272 1.15 -9.98 17.05
N LEU A 273 2.38 -10.25 16.59
CA LEU A 273 3.31 -9.19 16.14
C LEU A 273 2.80 -8.51 14.86
N PHE A 274 2.21 -9.25 13.91
CA PHE A 274 1.57 -8.66 12.73
C PHE A 274 0.36 -7.80 13.12
N MET A 275 -0.44 -8.24 14.07
CA MET A 275 -1.53 -7.43 14.63
C MET A 275 -0.99 -6.15 15.29
N LEU A 276 0.09 -6.23 16.07
CA LEU A 276 0.76 -5.07 16.67
C LEU A 276 1.27 -4.10 15.59
N MET A 277 1.92 -4.60 14.53
CA MET A 277 2.31 -3.78 13.37
C MET A 277 1.11 -3.07 12.76
N GLY A 278 -0.03 -3.74 12.63
CA GLY A 278 -1.28 -3.17 12.14
C GLY A 278 -1.77 -2.00 13.01
N TRP A 279 -1.81 -2.17 14.34
CA TRP A 279 -2.19 -1.10 15.27
C TRP A 279 -1.24 0.09 15.19
N CYS A 280 0.06 -0.14 15.20
CA CYS A 280 1.05 0.93 15.07
C CYS A 280 0.92 1.67 13.72
N SER A 281 0.61 0.95 12.64
CA SER A 281 0.52 1.53 11.31
C SER A 281 -0.68 2.43 11.10
N LEU A 282 -1.72 2.36 11.94
CA LEU A 282 -2.81 3.33 11.94
C LEU A 282 -2.33 4.75 12.30
N LEU A 283 -1.27 4.86 13.09
CA LEU A 283 -0.73 6.14 13.56
C LEU A 283 0.28 6.76 12.59
N CYS A 284 0.81 5.96 11.63
CA CYS A 284 1.93 6.39 10.79
C CYS A 284 1.64 7.67 9.99
N GLY A 285 0.45 7.79 9.40
CA GLY A 285 0.05 8.96 8.61
C GLY A 285 -0.04 10.24 9.45
N LEU A 286 -0.55 10.13 10.67
CA LEU A 286 -0.65 11.26 11.60
C LEU A 286 0.74 11.73 12.06
N ILE A 287 1.58 10.80 12.48
CA ILE A 287 2.92 11.11 12.99
C ILE A 287 3.78 11.73 11.90
N TRP A 288 3.95 11.03 10.79
CA TRP A 288 4.91 11.42 9.77
C TRP A 288 4.38 12.48 8.80
N GLY A 289 3.07 12.55 8.60
CA GLY A 289 2.44 13.66 7.86
C GLY A 289 2.68 14.98 8.58
N SER A 290 2.31 15.07 9.86
CA SER A 290 2.52 16.28 10.68
C SER A 290 4.01 16.63 10.81
N LEU A 291 4.87 15.62 11.05
CA LEU A 291 6.31 15.85 11.15
C LEU A 291 6.88 16.40 9.82
N SER A 292 6.46 15.83 8.69
CA SER A 292 6.88 16.24 7.35
C SER A 292 6.51 17.69 7.03
N ASP A 293 5.38 18.17 7.55
CA ASP A 293 4.96 19.58 7.38
C ASP A 293 5.80 20.55 8.21
N VAL A 294 6.34 20.10 9.35
CA VAL A 294 7.16 20.93 10.27
C VAL A 294 8.63 20.92 9.90
N VAL A 295 9.23 19.73 9.69
CA VAL A 295 10.67 19.60 9.45
C VAL A 295 11.05 19.64 7.96
N GLY A 296 10.07 19.57 7.07
CA GLY A 296 10.25 19.49 5.62
C GLY A 296 10.35 18.04 5.11
N ARG A 297 10.05 17.86 3.82
CA ARG A 297 9.94 16.54 3.17
C ARG A 297 11.25 15.74 3.23
N ARG A 298 12.36 16.40 2.98
CA ARG A 298 13.72 15.85 3.01
C ARG A 298 14.05 15.18 4.34
N TYR A 299 13.89 15.89 5.46
CA TYR A 299 14.25 15.38 6.79
C TYR A 299 13.25 14.36 7.31
N ALA A 300 11.97 14.49 6.93
CA ALA A 300 10.97 13.47 7.25
C ALA A 300 11.29 12.14 6.53
N LEU A 301 11.62 12.17 5.24
CA LEU A 301 12.05 10.98 4.49
C LEU A 301 13.29 10.35 5.11
N LEU A 302 14.32 11.16 5.40
CA LEU A 302 15.53 10.70 6.09
C LEU A 302 15.20 9.94 7.38
N SER A 303 14.38 10.55 8.24
CA SER A 303 14.03 9.97 9.55
C SER A 303 13.28 8.65 9.40
N VAL A 304 12.30 8.58 8.48
CA VAL A 304 11.54 7.33 8.23
C VAL A 304 12.47 6.23 7.74
N TYR A 305 13.34 6.53 6.77
CA TYR A 305 14.29 5.55 6.25
C TYR A 305 15.25 5.03 7.32
N LEU A 306 15.76 5.92 8.19
CA LEU A 306 16.66 5.52 9.28
C LEU A 306 15.95 4.63 10.31
N VAL A 307 14.69 4.94 10.66
CA VAL A 307 13.90 4.10 11.56
C VAL A 307 13.65 2.72 10.92
N GLN A 308 13.31 2.67 9.63
CA GLN A 308 13.13 1.40 8.93
C GLN A 308 14.43 0.61 8.81
N ALA A 309 15.53 1.27 8.43
CA ALA A 309 16.85 0.64 8.36
C ALA A 309 17.26 0.03 9.71
N ALA A 310 17.06 0.77 10.80
CA ALA A 310 17.30 0.27 12.15
C ALA A 310 16.39 -0.92 12.49
N ALA A 311 15.10 -0.89 12.14
CA ALA A 311 14.19 -2.00 12.36
C ALA A 311 14.67 -3.29 11.67
N TYR A 312 15.14 -3.19 10.42
CA TYR A 312 15.64 -4.33 9.65
C TYR A 312 16.99 -4.82 10.16
N ALA A 313 17.91 -3.89 10.48
CA ALA A 313 19.22 -4.22 11.01
C ALA A 313 19.16 -4.91 12.38
N LEU A 314 18.25 -4.45 13.26
CA LEU A 314 18.05 -5.06 14.57
C LEU A 314 17.66 -6.54 14.45
N VAL A 315 16.71 -6.86 13.58
CA VAL A 315 16.25 -8.23 13.35
C VAL A 315 17.36 -9.11 12.77
N SER A 316 18.21 -8.54 11.89
CA SER A 316 19.33 -9.26 11.28
C SER A 316 20.47 -9.53 12.25
N LEU A 317 20.85 -8.54 13.08
CA LEU A 317 22.09 -8.57 13.85
C LEU A 317 21.92 -9.07 15.29
N TRP A 318 20.75 -8.87 15.89
CA TRP A 318 20.47 -9.22 17.29
C TRP A 318 19.13 -9.92 17.47
N PRO A 319 18.95 -11.14 16.90
CA PRO A 319 17.69 -11.86 16.96
C PRO A 319 17.31 -12.19 18.42
N SER A 320 16.27 -11.53 18.93
CA SER A 320 15.70 -11.79 20.25
C SER A 320 14.24 -11.36 20.31
N ASN A 321 13.48 -11.90 21.27
CA ASN A 321 12.05 -11.57 21.42
C ASN A 321 11.81 -10.07 21.60
N ALA A 322 12.63 -9.40 22.38
CA ALA A 322 12.54 -7.94 22.58
C ALA A 322 12.77 -7.18 21.27
N VAL A 323 13.78 -7.59 20.50
CA VAL A 323 14.12 -6.98 19.21
C VAL A 323 13.00 -7.18 18.18
N TYR A 324 12.40 -8.35 18.10
CA TYR A 324 11.28 -8.59 17.19
C TYR A 324 10.07 -7.70 17.51
N ILE A 325 9.76 -7.49 18.80
CA ILE A 325 8.70 -6.56 19.23
C ILE A 325 9.07 -5.13 18.86
N VAL A 326 10.28 -4.67 19.19
CA VAL A 326 10.75 -3.31 18.88
C VAL A 326 10.75 -3.06 17.37
N SER A 327 11.28 -3.99 16.58
CA SER A 327 11.28 -3.90 15.12
C SER A 327 9.86 -3.83 14.56
N SER A 328 8.91 -4.65 15.08
CA SER A 328 7.51 -4.61 14.68
C SER A 328 6.85 -3.24 14.92
N VAL A 329 7.15 -2.62 16.07
CA VAL A 329 6.67 -1.27 16.39
C VAL A 329 7.30 -0.23 15.47
N MET A 330 8.64 -0.25 15.32
CA MET A 330 9.38 0.69 14.46
C MET A 330 8.90 0.61 13.02
N PHE A 331 8.74 -0.61 12.49
CA PHE A 331 8.20 -0.80 11.15
C PHE A 331 6.75 -0.32 11.10
N GLY A 332 5.90 -0.71 12.04
CA GLY A 332 4.48 -0.32 12.06
C GLY A 332 4.30 1.19 12.00
N ILE A 333 4.95 1.95 12.88
CA ILE A 333 4.81 3.42 12.91
C ILE A 333 5.35 4.13 11.65
N THR A 334 6.10 3.43 10.80
CA THR A 334 6.69 3.99 9.56
C THR A 334 6.13 3.38 8.27
N ALA A 335 5.30 2.33 8.37
CA ALA A 335 4.94 1.45 7.26
C ALA A 335 4.40 2.17 6.00
N TRP A 336 3.52 3.14 6.18
CA TRP A 336 2.85 3.86 5.07
C TRP A 336 3.26 5.33 4.95
N SER A 337 4.32 5.75 5.63
CA SER A 337 4.74 7.16 5.71
C SER A 337 5.36 7.65 4.41
N ILE A 338 6.28 6.88 3.83
CA ILE A 338 7.04 7.31 2.64
C ILE A 338 6.12 7.60 1.44
N PRO A 339 5.13 6.76 1.08
CA PRO A 339 4.19 7.09 0.02
C PRO A 339 3.46 8.42 0.22
N GLY A 340 3.06 8.71 1.46
CA GLY A 340 2.39 9.97 1.80
C GLY A 340 3.32 11.19 1.63
N ILE A 341 4.55 11.09 2.13
CA ILE A 341 5.56 12.16 2.01
C ILE A 341 5.96 12.38 0.54
N MET A 342 6.11 11.29 -0.24
CA MET A 342 6.40 11.38 -1.68
C MET A 342 5.27 12.07 -2.46
N ALA A 343 4.01 11.77 -2.11
CA ALA A 343 2.86 12.45 -2.70
C ALA A 343 2.86 13.95 -2.39
N ALA A 344 3.16 14.33 -1.14
CA ALA A 344 3.29 15.72 -0.74
C ALA A 344 4.46 16.41 -1.46
N ALA A 345 5.63 15.78 -1.53
CA ALA A 345 6.79 16.31 -2.25
C ALA A 345 6.50 16.56 -3.74
N CYS A 346 5.77 15.65 -4.41
CA CYS A 346 5.32 15.89 -5.78
C CYS A 346 4.37 17.09 -5.87
N GLY A 347 3.50 17.28 -4.88
CA GLY A 347 2.60 18.42 -4.79
C GLY A 347 3.36 19.75 -4.66
N ASP A 348 4.36 19.78 -3.77
CA ASP A 348 5.18 20.95 -3.49
C ASP A 348 6.07 21.35 -4.71
N LEU A 349 6.55 20.35 -5.48
CA LEU A 349 7.43 20.58 -6.63
C LEU A 349 6.68 20.98 -7.92
N PHE A 350 5.51 20.41 -8.17
CA PHE A 350 4.82 20.54 -9.47
C PHE A 350 3.42 21.17 -9.36
N GLY A 351 2.99 21.51 -8.15
CA GLY A 351 1.65 22.00 -7.90
C GLY A 351 0.57 20.95 -8.18
N HIS A 352 -0.68 21.29 -7.90
CA HIS A 352 -1.81 20.37 -7.94
C HIS A 352 -2.12 19.75 -9.32
N ARG A 353 -1.70 20.40 -10.41
CA ARG A 353 -1.97 19.93 -11.78
C ARG A 353 -1.05 18.79 -12.23
N LEU A 354 0.25 18.89 -11.97
CA LEU A 354 1.26 17.93 -12.43
C LEU A 354 1.68 16.92 -11.34
N ALA A 355 1.35 17.18 -10.06
CA ALA A 355 1.67 16.26 -8.97
C ALA A 355 1.18 14.81 -9.19
N PRO A 356 -0.04 14.55 -9.71
CA PRO A 356 -0.46 13.18 -9.98
C PRO A 356 0.40 12.46 -11.03
N ALA A 357 0.88 13.20 -12.02
CA ALA A 357 1.76 12.64 -13.04
C ALA A 357 3.15 12.31 -12.48
N ALA A 358 3.72 13.23 -11.69
CA ALA A 358 5.00 13.03 -11.02
C ALA A 358 4.93 11.84 -10.06
N LEU A 359 3.88 11.78 -9.22
CA LEU A 359 3.66 10.66 -8.31
C LEU A 359 3.48 9.34 -9.06
N GLY A 360 2.70 9.32 -10.14
CA GLY A 360 2.53 8.13 -11.00
C GLY A 360 3.86 7.65 -11.56
N PHE A 361 4.69 8.56 -12.04
CA PHE A 361 6.00 8.24 -12.58
C PHE A 361 6.94 7.65 -11.53
N ILE A 362 7.10 8.30 -10.37
CA ILE A 362 7.97 7.77 -9.30
C ILE A 362 7.44 6.46 -8.70
N THR A 363 6.12 6.21 -8.75
CA THR A 363 5.52 4.95 -8.30
C THR A 363 5.95 3.76 -9.16
N VAL A 364 6.30 3.96 -10.43
CA VAL A 364 6.90 2.90 -11.26
C VAL A 364 8.22 2.43 -10.65
N PHE A 365 9.07 3.34 -10.22
CA PHE A 365 10.34 3.02 -9.55
C PHE A 365 10.12 2.26 -8.24
N PHE A 366 9.18 2.71 -7.43
CA PHE A 366 8.77 2.00 -6.22
C PHE A 366 8.35 0.55 -6.52
N GLY A 367 7.57 0.38 -7.57
CA GLY A 367 7.12 -0.93 -8.01
C GLY A 367 8.24 -1.82 -8.53
N MET A 368 9.23 -1.27 -9.23
CA MET A 368 10.42 -2.03 -9.67
C MET A 368 11.18 -2.59 -8.46
N GLY A 369 11.39 -1.78 -7.41
CA GLY A 369 11.99 -2.25 -6.17
C GLY A 369 11.25 -3.43 -5.56
N GLN A 370 9.91 -3.33 -5.49
CA GLN A 370 9.06 -4.39 -4.96
C GLN A 370 9.02 -5.66 -5.82
N ALA A 371 9.10 -5.53 -7.13
CA ALA A 371 9.04 -6.67 -8.04
C ALA A 371 10.32 -7.53 -8.01
N ILE A 372 11.47 -6.90 -7.73
CA ILE A 372 12.77 -7.57 -7.80
C ILE A 372 13.19 -8.14 -6.43
N SER A 373 12.97 -7.41 -5.35
CA SER A 373 13.58 -7.71 -4.06
C SER A 373 13.13 -9.00 -3.38
N PRO A 374 11.86 -9.48 -3.46
CA PRO A 374 11.49 -10.69 -2.76
C PRO A 374 12.18 -11.94 -3.33
N GLY A 375 12.38 -11.99 -4.66
CA GLY A 375 13.13 -13.08 -5.29
C GLY A 375 14.60 -13.10 -4.84
N ILE A 376 15.25 -11.93 -4.79
CA ILE A 376 16.64 -11.79 -4.30
C ILE A 376 16.71 -12.21 -2.82
N ALA A 377 15.80 -11.73 -1.98
CA ALA A 377 15.77 -12.05 -0.56
C ALA A 377 15.57 -13.55 -0.31
N GLY A 378 14.68 -14.19 -1.09
CA GLY A 378 14.47 -15.63 -1.05
C GLY A 378 15.73 -16.42 -1.42
N ALA A 379 16.39 -16.06 -2.54
CA ALA A 379 17.63 -16.70 -2.99
C ALA A 379 18.77 -16.53 -1.97
N MET A 380 18.88 -15.35 -1.34
CA MET A 380 19.85 -15.14 -0.27
C MET A 380 19.56 -16.00 0.96
N ALA A 381 18.29 -16.16 1.32
CA ALA A 381 17.89 -17.01 2.44
C ALA A 381 18.14 -18.50 2.14
N ASP A 382 17.92 -18.96 0.91
CA ASP A 382 18.23 -20.33 0.50
C ASP A 382 19.75 -20.60 0.53
N ALA A 383 20.55 -19.66 0.04
CA ALA A 383 22.01 -19.77 0.02
C ALA A 383 22.65 -19.70 1.41
N ALA A 384 22.11 -18.85 2.30
CA ALA A 384 22.67 -18.62 3.65
C ALA A 384 22.03 -19.52 4.72
N GLY A 385 20.92 -20.20 4.43
CA GLY A 385 20.15 -20.96 5.42
C GLY A 385 19.44 -20.08 6.46
N SER A 386 19.38 -18.74 6.27
CA SER A 386 18.80 -17.78 7.19
C SER A 386 18.35 -16.51 6.46
N PHE A 387 17.30 -15.87 6.98
CA PHE A 387 16.84 -14.57 6.48
C PHE A 387 17.67 -13.37 6.96
N SER A 388 18.64 -13.55 7.86
CA SER A 388 19.46 -12.47 8.41
C SER A 388 20.14 -11.64 7.31
N SER A 389 20.76 -12.30 6.31
CA SER A 389 21.39 -11.61 5.17
C SER A 389 20.40 -10.79 4.32
N ALA A 390 19.19 -11.30 4.13
CA ALA A 390 18.15 -10.61 3.39
C ALA A 390 17.64 -9.36 4.14
N PHE A 391 17.47 -9.43 5.47
CA PHE A 391 17.11 -8.26 6.29
C PHE A 391 18.27 -7.26 6.39
N LEU A 392 19.52 -7.72 6.41
CA LEU A 392 20.67 -6.83 6.35
C LEU A 392 20.72 -6.07 5.02
N LEU A 393 20.46 -6.75 3.90
CA LEU A 393 20.34 -6.11 2.60
C LEU A 393 19.21 -5.04 2.61
N ALA A 394 18.05 -5.36 3.19
CA ALA A 394 16.96 -4.40 3.32
C ALA A 394 17.38 -3.17 4.15
N ALA A 395 18.15 -3.37 5.24
CA ALA A 395 18.68 -2.29 6.05
C ALA A 395 19.66 -1.41 5.28
N ILE A 396 20.58 -2.01 4.53
CA ILE A 396 21.57 -1.29 3.68
C ILE A 396 20.82 -0.45 2.64
N VAL A 397 19.86 -1.04 1.91
CA VAL A 397 19.11 -0.33 0.88
C VAL A 397 18.26 0.80 1.48
N ALA A 398 17.63 0.60 2.65
CA ALA A 398 16.92 1.67 3.34
C ALA A 398 17.89 2.79 3.77
N THR A 399 19.10 2.47 4.22
CA THR A 399 20.15 3.46 4.55
C THR A 399 20.57 4.25 3.30
N LEU A 400 20.74 3.59 2.16
CA LEU A 400 20.98 4.27 0.89
C LEU A 400 19.82 5.20 0.49
N GLY A 401 18.58 4.78 0.75
CA GLY A 401 17.40 5.63 0.61
C GLY A 401 17.45 6.87 1.51
N ALA A 402 17.91 6.72 2.76
CA ALA A 402 18.12 7.82 3.70
C ALA A 402 19.16 8.81 3.19
N VAL A 403 20.31 8.31 2.71
CA VAL A 403 21.37 9.15 2.10
C VAL A 403 20.85 9.84 0.85
N GLY A 404 20.11 9.13 0.00
CA GLY A 404 19.45 9.71 -1.17
C GLY A 404 18.45 10.82 -0.80
N ALA A 405 17.72 10.67 0.30
CA ALA A 405 16.80 11.70 0.77
C ALA A 405 17.54 12.98 1.20
N LEU A 406 18.75 12.88 1.75
CA LEU A 406 19.57 14.04 2.14
C LEU A 406 20.00 14.92 0.96
N SER A 407 20.10 14.38 -0.23
CA SER A 407 20.48 15.12 -1.43
C SER A 407 19.29 15.72 -2.19
N LEU A 408 18.06 15.56 -1.67
CA LEU A 408 16.89 16.24 -2.21
C LEU A 408 16.97 17.77 -1.94
N PRO A 409 16.46 18.60 -2.85
CA PRO A 409 16.42 20.06 -2.64
C PRO A 409 15.67 20.42 -1.35
N ASP A 410 16.16 21.44 -0.64
CA ASP A 410 15.49 21.94 0.57
C ASP A 410 14.33 22.87 0.16
N ASP A 411 13.11 22.53 0.60
CA ASP A 411 11.90 23.31 0.26
C ASP A 411 11.94 24.71 0.92
N ARG A 412 12.63 24.88 2.05
CA ARG A 412 12.72 26.15 2.78
C ARG A 412 13.49 27.22 1.99
N SER A 413 14.58 26.84 1.33
CA SER A 413 15.39 27.76 0.53
C SER A 413 14.63 28.30 -0.70
N ARG A 414 13.64 27.58 -1.20
CA ARG A 414 12.79 28.03 -2.32
C ARG A 414 11.68 28.99 -1.87
N ILE A 415 11.10 28.75 -0.69
CA ILE A 415 10.07 29.64 -0.11
C ILE A 415 10.71 30.98 0.30
N GLU A 416 11.91 30.96 0.88
CA GLU A 416 12.67 32.16 1.22
C GLU A 416 13.11 32.93 -0.04
N ALA A 417 13.63 32.25 -1.06
CA ALA A 417 14.00 32.85 -2.33
C ALA A 417 12.79 33.46 -3.10
N ALA A 418 11.60 32.87 -2.97
CA ALA A 418 10.38 33.41 -3.55
C ALA A 418 9.83 34.59 -2.75
N ALA A 419 10.05 34.65 -1.42
CA ALA A 419 9.67 35.75 -0.56
C ALA A 419 10.60 36.97 -0.73
N ASP A 420 11.89 36.75 -1.03
CA ASP A 420 12.87 37.82 -1.27
C ASP A 420 12.79 38.39 -2.69
N SER A 421 12.07 37.75 -3.61
CA SER A 421 11.90 38.17 -5.01
C SER A 421 10.57 38.90 -5.29
N GLY A 422 9.69 39.06 -4.33
CA GLY A 422 8.38 39.74 -4.42
C GLY A 422 8.31 40.97 -3.54
#